data_5bcb2283c0d6b025908c584d2b57707d
#
_entry.id   5bcb2283c0d6b025908c584d2b57707d
#
_cell.length_a   1.000
_cell.length_b   1.000
_cell.length_c   1.000
_cell.angle_alpha   90.00
_cell.angle_beta   90.00
_cell.angle_gamma   90.00
#
_symmetry.space_group_name_H-M   'P 1'
#
loop_
_entity.id
_entity.type
_entity.pdbx_description
1 polymer ?
#
loop_
_entity_poly.entity_id
_entity_poly.type
_entity_poly.pdbx_seq_one_letter_code
_entity_poly.pdbx_strand_id
1 'polypeptide(L)'
;MLIGNTNYVEKNSEIISNFLLSHHETVQWINDNPVETRNIFNSFLKSHLGQSLSDNVVDISLSNIEITSDPIRDSVYSFAEKADVLGYLGRNGYDLSEIFYTIDSNSNFVGDT
;
A
#
# COMPACT_ATOMS: atom_id res chain seq x y z
N MET A 1 -0.37 -3.58 -2.86
CA MET A 1 -1.54 -2.70 -3.04
C MET A 1 -2.62 -3.11 -2.04
N LEU A 2 -3.26 -2.15 -1.37
CA LEU A 2 -4.40 -2.42 -0.48
C LEU A 2 -5.70 -2.36 -1.30
N ILE A 3 -6.60 -3.29 -1.07
CA ILE A 3 -7.90 -3.38 -1.74
C ILE A 3 -8.98 -3.51 -0.66
N GLY A 4 -10.04 -2.74 -0.78
CA GLY A 4 -11.17 -2.76 0.14
C GLY A 4 -12.49 -3.07 -0.55
N ASN A 5 -13.42 -3.68 0.17
CA ASN A 5 -14.80 -3.80 -0.27
C ASN A 5 -15.51 -2.45 -0.08
N THR A 6 -16.14 -1.91 -1.11
CA THR A 6 -16.77 -0.58 -1.11
C THR A 6 -17.78 -0.42 0.03
N ASN A 7 -18.69 -1.38 0.19
CA ASN A 7 -19.70 -1.31 1.27
C ASN A 7 -19.09 -1.32 2.67
N TYR A 8 -17.97 -2.03 2.87
CA TYR A 8 -17.26 -2.04 4.15
C TYR A 8 -16.57 -0.71 4.41
N VAL A 9 -15.89 -0.17 3.41
CA VAL A 9 -15.18 1.11 3.48
C VAL A 9 -16.14 2.25 3.81
N GLU A 10 -17.29 2.33 3.12
CA GLU A 10 -18.31 3.34 3.36
C GLU A 10 -18.90 3.28 4.78
N LYS A 11 -19.16 2.08 5.29
CA LYS A 11 -19.72 1.87 6.62
C LYS A 11 -18.72 2.05 7.76
N ASN A 12 -17.43 1.99 7.47
CA ASN A 12 -16.36 2.01 8.47
C ASN A 12 -15.29 3.07 8.13
N SER A 13 -15.69 4.19 7.58
CA SER A 13 -14.79 5.24 7.08
C SER A 13 -13.77 5.72 8.10
N GLU A 14 -14.15 5.84 9.38
CA GLU A 14 -13.25 6.23 10.46
C GLU A 14 -12.13 5.19 10.68
N ILE A 15 -12.49 3.90 10.74
CA ILE A 15 -11.52 2.81 10.89
C ILE A 15 -10.57 2.77 9.69
N ILE A 16 -11.10 2.93 8.49
CA ILE A 16 -10.31 2.95 7.25
C ILE A 16 -9.37 4.14 7.22
N SER A 17 -9.84 5.33 7.61
CA SER A 17 -9.00 6.54 7.66
C SER A 17 -7.85 6.38 8.65
N ASN A 18 -8.11 5.87 9.85
CA ASN A 18 -7.09 5.60 10.86
C ASN A 18 -6.07 4.56 10.38
N PHE A 19 -6.55 3.51 9.73
CA PHE A 19 -5.67 2.49 9.14
C PHE A 19 -4.76 3.07 8.07
N LEU A 20 -5.30 3.88 7.14
CA LEU A 20 -4.53 4.50 6.07
C LEU A 20 -3.52 5.51 6.60
N LEU A 21 -3.86 6.27 7.65
CA LEU A 21 -2.93 7.19 8.31
C LEU A 21 -1.75 6.40 8.91
N SER A 22 -2.04 5.36 9.69
CA SER A 22 -1.00 4.51 10.30
C SER A 22 -0.14 3.82 9.23
N HIS A 23 -0.75 3.41 8.11
CA HIS A 23 -0.02 2.86 6.98
C HIS A 23 0.92 3.89 6.36
N HIS A 24 0.46 5.12 6.15
CA HIS A 24 1.28 6.20 5.61
C HIS A 24 2.46 6.52 6.54
N GLU A 25 2.22 6.66 7.84
CA GLU A 25 3.27 6.90 8.84
C GLU A 25 4.29 5.75 8.89
N THR A 26 3.82 4.51 8.76
CA THR A 26 4.70 3.32 8.70
C THR A 26 5.58 3.35 7.45
N VAL A 27 5.04 3.72 6.30
CA VAL A 27 5.81 3.85 5.06
C VAL A 27 6.88 4.93 5.20
N GLN A 28 6.56 6.08 5.79
CA GLN A 28 7.54 7.13 6.07
C GLN A 28 8.64 6.62 7.00
N TRP A 29 8.26 5.94 8.08
CA TRP A 29 9.22 5.37 9.03
C TRP A 29 10.18 4.38 8.36
N ILE A 30 9.67 3.50 7.49
CA ILE A 30 10.48 2.53 6.74
C ILE A 30 11.53 3.26 5.88
N ASN A 31 11.12 4.29 5.16
CA ASN A 31 12.01 5.06 4.29
C ASN A 31 13.08 5.84 5.06
N ASP A 32 12.75 6.30 6.27
CA ASP A 32 13.65 7.07 7.13
C ASP A 32 14.59 6.17 7.96
N ASN A 33 14.24 4.89 8.13
CA ASN A 33 14.97 3.94 9.00
C ASN A 33 15.36 2.64 8.28
N PRO A 34 16.21 2.70 7.23
CA PRO A 34 16.51 1.53 6.40
C PRO A 34 17.21 0.40 7.15
N VAL A 35 18.07 0.71 8.12
CA VAL A 35 18.79 -0.31 8.91
C VAL A 35 17.84 -1.06 9.83
N GLU A 36 16.98 -0.35 10.55
CA GLU A 36 15.98 -0.92 11.44
C GLU A 36 14.95 -1.74 10.65
N THR A 37 14.54 -1.25 9.47
CA THR A 37 13.66 -1.95 8.54
C THR A 37 14.25 -3.30 8.14
N ARG A 38 15.52 -3.33 7.73
CA ARG A 38 16.23 -4.57 7.43
C ARG A 38 16.23 -5.54 8.60
N ASN A 39 16.54 -5.05 9.81
CA ASN A 39 16.60 -5.87 11.01
C ASN A 39 15.24 -6.48 11.36
N ILE A 40 14.16 -5.70 11.28
CA ILE A 40 12.79 -6.15 11.50
C ILE A 40 12.40 -7.18 10.44
N PHE A 41 12.71 -6.93 9.18
CA PHE A 41 12.43 -7.85 8.08
C PHE A 41 13.13 -9.19 8.27
N ASN A 42 14.44 -9.18 8.59
CA ASN A 42 15.19 -10.40 8.86
C ASN A 42 14.70 -11.16 10.11
N SER A 43 14.28 -10.45 11.15
CA SER A 43 13.67 -11.07 12.32
C SER A 43 12.35 -11.76 11.99
N PHE A 44 11.53 -11.13 11.15
CA PHE A 44 10.29 -11.72 10.64
C PHE A 44 10.56 -12.99 9.82
N LEU A 45 11.50 -12.96 8.87
CA LEU A 45 11.89 -14.11 8.08
C LEU A 45 12.36 -15.26 8.96
N LYS A 46 13.22 -14.98 9.93
CA LYS A 46 13.73 -15.99 10.87
C LYS A 46 12.62 -16.65 11.68
N SER A 47 11.67 -15.86 12.17
CA SER A 47 10.57 -16.37 12.99
C SER A 47 9.56 -17.21 12.20
N HIS A 48 9.32 -16.90 10.94
CA HIS A 48 8.28 -17.52 10.12
C HIS A 48 8.82 -18.58 9.14
N LEU A 49 10.04 -18.40 8.64
CA LEU A 49 10.65 -19.30 7.66
C LEU A 49 11.87 -20.07 8.21
N GLY A 50 12.25 -19.80 9.46
CA GLY A 50 13.37 -20.46 10.12
C GLY A 50 14.76 -19.98 9.69
N GLN A 51 14.85 -19.05 8.75
CA GLN A 51 16.14 -18.53 8.24
C GLN A 51 16.03 -17.04 7.90
N SER A 52 17.16 -16.33 8.02
CA SER A 52 17.29 -14.94 7.60
C SER A 52 18.15 -14.83 6.34
N LEU A 53 18.04 -13.72 5.63
CA LEU A 53 18.91 -13.37 4.52
C LEU A 53 20.14 -12.60 5.02
N SER A 54 21.22 -12.59 4.25
CA SER A 54 22.36 -11.71 4.54
C SER A 54 21.94 -10.25 4.41
N ASP A 55 22.51 -9.37 5.22
CA ASP A 55 22.21 -7.93 5.21
C ASP A 55 22.37 -7.31 3.82
N ASN A 56 23.43 -7.67 3.12
CA ASN A 56 23.69 -7.20 1.76
C ASN A 56 22.59 -7.59 0.77
N VAL A 57 22.04 -8.79 0.87
CA VAL A 57 20.93 -9.23 0.00
C VAL A 57 19.68 -8.43 0.29
N VAL A 58 19.38 -8.19 1.57
CA VAL A 58 18.21 -7.38 1.96
C VAL A 58 18.38 -5.93 1.51
N ASP A 59 19.56 -5.33 1.72
CA ASP A 59 19.83 -3.95 1.33
C ASP A 59 19.72 -3.76 -0.19
N ILE A 60 20.28 -4.66 -0.99
CA ILE A 60 20.14 -4.63 -2.45
C ILE A 60 18.67 -4.80 -2.86
N SER A 61 17.93 -5.71 -2.22
CA SER A 61 16.52 -5.92 -2.52
C SER A 61 15.68 -4.70 -2.22
N LEU A 62 15.88 -4.07 -1.06
CA LEU A 62 15.18 -2.86 -0.67
C LEU A 62 15.54 -1.66 -1.55
N SER A 63 16.77 -1.57 -2.06
CA SER A 63 17.18 -0.51 -2.98
C SER A 63 16.56 -0.61 -4.39
N ASN A 64 16.06 -1.79 -4.76
CA ASN A 64 15.42 -2.03 -6.04
C ASN A 64 13.89 -1.86 -6.03
N ILE A 65 13.31 -1.54 -4.88
CA ILE A 65 11.87 -1.29 -4.72
C ILE A 65 11.66 0.09 -4.11
N GLU A 66 10.56 0.71 -4.45
CA GLU A 66 10.07 1.92 -3.81
C GLU A 66 8.90 1.54 -2.91
N ILE A 67 9.03 1.83 -1.61
CA ILE A 67 7.96 1.62 -0.64
C ILE A 67 7.20 2.92 -0.51
N THR A 68 5.95 2.93 -0.95
CA THR A 68 5.11 4.12 -1.03
C THR A 68 3.69 3.83 -0.58
N SER A 69 3.04 4.83 0.00
CA SER A 69 1.59 4.83 0.27
C SER A 69 0.77 5.39 -0.89
N ASP A 70 1.43 5.90 -1.93
CA ASP A 70 0.75 6.35 -3.16
C ASP A 70 0.24 5.13 -3.94
N PRO A 71 -1.06 5.07 -4.30
CA PRO A 71 -1.61 3.99 -5.12
C PRO A 71 -1.11 3.97 -6.56
N ILE A 72 -0.26 4.93 -6.97
CA ILE A 72 0.32 5.05 -8.32
C ILE A 72 -0.77 5.00 -9.40
N ARG A 73 -1.66 5.98 -9.38
CA ARG A 73 -2.88 6.05 -10.21
C ARG A 73 -2.59 5.86 -11.70
N ASP A 74 -1.55 6.53 -12.22
CA ASP A 74 -1.18 6.46 -13.64
C ASP A 74 -0.83 5.03 -14.06
N SER A 75 -0.15 4.27 -13.21
CA SER A 75 0.15 2.86 -13.46
C SER A 75 -1.11 2.01 -13.49
N VAL A 76 -2.06 2.23 -12.58
CA VAL A 76 -3.34 1.51 -12.55
C VAL A 76 -4.14 1.80 -13.82
N TYR A 77 -4.23 3.06 -14.25
CA TYR A 77 -4.89 3.42 -15.50
C TYR A 77 -4.22 2.79 -16.73
N SER A 78 -2.90 2.83 -16.80
CA SER A 78 -2.13 2.22 -17.89
C SER A 78 -2.32 0.69 -17.96
N PHE A 79 -2.38 0.02 -16.80
CA PHE A 79 -2.68 -1.41 -16.76
C PHE A 79 -4.10 -1.73 -17.20
N ALA A 80 -5.08 -0.92 -16.77
CA ALA A 80 -6.47 -1.10 -17.17
C ALA A 80 -6.63 -0.94 -18.68
N GLU A 81 -6.02 0.08 -19.29
CA GLU A 81 -6.03 0.28 -20.74
C GLU A 81 -5.47 -0.93 -21.49
N LYS A 82 -4.32 -1.46 -21.05
CA LYS A 82 -3.71 -2.64 -21.65
C LYS A 82 -4.58 -3.89 -21.49
N ALA A 83 -5.19 -4.06 -20.32
CA ALA A 83 -6.10 -5.16 -20.05
C ALA A 83 -7.38 -5.09 -20.93
N ASP A 84 -7.87 -3.87 -21.16
CA ASP A 84 -9.04 -3.65 -22.04
C ASP A 84 -8.71 -4.00 -23.49
N VAL A 85 -7.57 -3.54 -24.01
CA VAL A 85 -7.10 -3.90 -25.37
C VAL A 85 -7.00 -5.42 -25.56
N LEU A 86 -6.62 -6.16 -24.52
CA LEU A 86 -6.53 -7.62 -24.53
C LEU A 86 -7.88 -8.30 -24.26
N GLY A 87 -8.95 -7.54 -24.02
CA GLY A 87 -10.30 -8.06 -23.81
C GLY A 87 -10.56 -8.62 -22.39
N TYR A 88 -9.69 -8.38 -21.42
CA TYR A 88 -9.83 -8.87 -20.05
C TYR A 88 -10.89 -8.13 -19.24
N LEU A 89 -11.24 -6.89 -19.59
CA LEU A 89 -12.21 -6.07 -18.86
C LEU A 89 -13.65 -6.18 -19.36
N GLY A 90 -13.90 -7.10 -20.30
CA GLY A 90 -15.23 -7.37 -20.84
C GLY A 90 -15.59 -6.45 -22.02
N ARG A 91 -16.81 -6.65 -22.55
CA ARG A 91 -17.27 -5.97 -23.78
C ARG A 91 -17.95 -4.63 -23.54
N ASN A 92 -18.29 -4.31 -22.30
CA ASN A 92 -19.10 -3.14 -21.96
C ASN A 92 -18.26 -1.93 -21.50
N GLY A 93 -16.94 -2.00 -21.66
CA GLY A 93 -16.02 -1.01 -21.12
C GLY A 93 -15.84 -1.15 -19.61
N TYR A 94 -15.09 -0.22 -19.01
CA TYR A 94 -14.82 -0.17 -17.59
C TYR A 94 -14.82 1.28 -17.10
N ASP A 95 -15.15 1.47 -15.81
CA ASP A 95 -15.11 2.76 -15.14
C ASP A 95 -14.20 2.65 -13.90
N LEU A 96 -13.19 3.49 -13.85
CA LEU A 96 -12.23 3.59 -12.74
C LEU A 96 -12.42 4.86 -11.91
N SER A 97 -13.49 5.63 -12.14
CA SER A 97 -13.70 6.92 -11.48
C SER A 97 -13.72 6.84 -9.95
N GLU A 98 -14.22 5.72 -9.41
CA GLU A 98 -14.36 5.48 -7.98
C GLU A 98 -13.42 4.40 -7.42
N ILE A 99 -12.41 3.98 -8.21
CA ILE A 99 -11.53 2.87 -7.77
C ILE A 99 -10.58 3.28 -6.64
N PHE A 100 -10.28 4.60 -6.52
CA PHE A 100 -9.36 5.10 -5.52
C PHE A 100 -10.11 5.72 -4.35
N TYR A 101 -9.84 5.22 -3.15
CA TYR A 101 -10.31 5.83 -1.92
C TYR A 101 -9.39 7.00 -1.53
N THR A 102 -9.98 8.16 -1.23
CA THR A 102 -9.28 9.33 -0.72
C THR A 102 -9.78 9.65 0.68
N ILE A 103 -8.86 9.95 1.59
CA ILE A 103 -9.21 10.46 2.91
C ILE A 103 -9.64 11.91 2.72
N ASP A 104 -10.86 12.25 3.12
CA ASP A 104 -11.32 13.64 3.16
C ASP A 104 -10.45 14.41 4.15
N SER A 105 -9.82 15.48 3.67
CA SER A 105 -8.92 16.35 4.45
C SER A 105 -9.63 17.11 5.60
N ASN A 106 -10.92 16.91 5.77
CA ASN A 106 -11.76 17.54 6.80
C ASN A 106 -12.01 16.70 8.05
N SER A 107 -11.46 15.48 8.15
CA SER A 107 -11.46 14.76 9.42
C SER A 107 -10.39 15.38 10.33
N ASN A 108 -10.78 16.40 11.10
CA ASN A 108 -10.01 16.89 12.22
C ASN A 108 -9.70 15.72 13.15
N PHE A 109 -8.46 15.28 13.13
CA PHE A 109 -7.96 14.35 14.11
C PHE A 109 -7.88 15.10 15.46
N VAL A 110 -8.91 15.00 16.26
CA VAL A 110 -8.83 15.32 17.69
C VAL A 110 -8.25 14.06 18.33
N GLY A 111 -6.94 14.02 18.42
CA GLY A 111 -6.25 13.07 19.27
C GLY A 111 -6.57 13.42 20.73
N ASP A 112 -7.49 12.70 21.33
CA ASP A 112 -7.55 12.65 22.78
C ASP A 112 -6.51 11.64 23.27
N THR A 113 -5.59 12.19 24.01
CA THR A 113 -4.54 11.48 24.78
C THR A 113 -5.16 10.58 25.85
#